data_02c9b4f8d15457ab8bc54d60fe9d1c9c
#
_entry.id   02c9b4f8d15457ab8bc54d60fe9d1c9c
#
_cell.length_a   1.000
_cell.length_b   1.000
_cell.length_c   1.000
_cell.angle_alpha   90.00
_cell.angle_beta   90.00
_cell.angle_gamma   90.00
#
_symmetry.space_group_name_H-M   'P 1'
#
loop_
_entity.id
_entity.type
_entity.pdbx_description
1 polymer ?
#
loop_
_entity_poly.entity_id
_entity_poly.type
_entity_poly.pdbx_seq_one_letter_code
_entity_poly.pdbx_strand_id
1 'polypeptide(L)'
;MTNALMMQGRNTGKKMKAVKIMKHAMEIINLNTDENPVQVLVDAVANTGPREDSTRIGSAGAARRQAVDVSPLRRVNQGIQLMVKGVRNAAFRSQKTIAECLADELISASRGTTGSYAIKKKDEMERVAKSNR
;
A
#
# COMPACT_ATOMS: atom_id res chain seq x y z
N MET A 1 -0.13 6.43 7.09
CA MET A 1 -1.26 6.35 6.11
C MET A 1 -1.83 7.71 5.77
N THR A 2 -2.23 8.49 6.76
CA THR A 2 -2.80 9.83 6.54
C THR A 2 -1.87 10.73 5.70
N ASN A 3 -0.59 10.76 6.01
CA ASN A 3 0.37 11.56 5.24
C ASN A 3 0.47 11.13 3.79
N ALA A 4 0.38 9.83 3.53
CA ALA A 4 0.45 9.32 2.17
C ALA A 4 -0.79 9.71 1.34
N LEU A 5 -1.94 9.84 1.96
CA LEU A 5 -3.17 10.24 1.28
C LEU A 5 -3.15 11.68 0.77
N MET A 6 -2.34 12.55 1.38
CA MET A 6 -2.28 13.96 0.98
C MET A 6 -1.06 14.31 0.11
N MET A 7 -0.41 13.31 -0.48
CA MET A 7 0.87 13.54 -1.18
C MET A 7 0.79 13.80 -2.67
N GLN A 8 -0.38 13.75 -3.29
CA GLN A 8 -0.44 13.86 -4.73
C GLN A 8 -1.20 15.09 -5.21
N GLY A 9 -0.57 15.86 -6.11
CA GLY A 9 -1.19 16.94 -6.85
C GLY A 9 -1.86 17.99 -5.97
N ARG A 10 -3.11 18.32 -6.30
CA ARG A 10 -3.89 19.34 -5.57
C ARG A 10 -4.21 18.95 -4.13
N ASN A 11 -3.99 17.72 -3.74
CA ASN A 11 -4.28 17.23 -2.39
C ASN A 11 -3.12 17.44 -1.42
N THR A 12 -1.99 17.94 -1.91
CA THR A 12 -0.81 18.18 -1.09
C THR A 12 -1.11 19.18 0.02
N GLY A 13 -0.82 18.81 1.26
CA GLY A 13 -1.04 19.67 2.42
C GLY A 13 -2.45 19.68 2.99
N LYS A 14 -3.40 18.96 2.40
CA LYS A 14 -4.78 18.91 2.88
C LYS A 14 -4.95 17.83 3.97
N LYS A 15 -4.32 18.06 5.11
CA LYS A 15 -4.28 17.07 6.20
C LYS A 15 -5.65 16.79 6.81
N MET A 16 -6.46 17.82 7.02
CA MET A 16 -7.79 17.63 7.63
C MET A 16 -8.69 16.75 6.77
N LYS A 17 -8.60 16.91 5.46
CA LYS A 17 -9.33 16.07 4.51
C LYS A 17 -8.87 14.62 4.59
N ALA A 18 -7.55 14.40 4.66
CA ALA A 18 -6.98 13.05 4.78
C ALA A 18 -7.37 12.37 6.10
N VAL A 19 -7.39 13.13 7.20
CA VAL A 19 -7.83 12.61 8.50
C VAL A 19 -9.30 12.16 8.44
N LYS A 20 -10.17 12.94 7.80
CA LYS A 20 -11.58 12.57 7.63
C LYS A 20 -11.73 11.30 6.80
N ILE A 21 -10.95 11.15 5.74
CA ILE A 21 -10.94 9.95 4.90
C ILE A 21 -10.57 8.73 5.74
N MET A 22 -9.51 8.83 6.53
CA MET A 22 -9.10 7.74 7.41
C MET A 22 -10.18 7.37 8.41
N LYS A 23 -10.82 8.36 9.03
CA LYS A 23 -11.89 8.14 9.99
C LYS A 23 -13.05 7.39 9.35
N HIS A 24 -13.51 7.84 8.19
CA HIS A 24 -14.61 7.19 7.47
C HIS A 24 -14.25 5.79 7.03
N ALA A 25 -13.03 5.57 6.56
CA ALA A 25 -12.57 4.25 6.16
C ALA A 25 -12.55 3.27 7.34
N MET A 26 -12.10 3.73 8.52
CA MET A 26 -12.12 2.91 9.73
C MET A 26 -13.54 2.52 10.14
N GLU A 27 -14.49 3.45 10.05
CA GLU A 27 -15.90 3.18 10.34
C GLU A 27 -16.48 2.14 9.37
N ILE A 28 -16.17 2.25 8.08
CA ILE A 28 -16.63 1.32 7.05
C ILE A 28 -16.05 -0.08 7.29
N ILE A 29 -14.79 -0.18 7.67
CA ILE A 29 -14.16 -1.47 7.99
C ILE A 29 -14.88 -2.15 9.15
N ASN A 30 -15.16 -1.40 10.22
CA ASN A 30 -15.87 -1.94 11.37
C ASN A 30 -17.27 -2.44 11.00
N LEU A 31 -17.99 -1.68 10.17
CA LEU A 31 -19.34 -2.06 9.74
C LEU A 31 -19.33 -3.31 8.85
N ASN A 32 -18.31 -3.49 8.02
CA ASN A 32 -18.25 -4.60 7.06
C ASN A 32 -17.69 -5.88 7.64
N THR A 33 -16.77 -5.79 8.61
CA THR A 33 -16.03 -6.96 9.11
C THR A 33 -16.28 -7.28 10.58
N ASP A 34 -16.89 -6.37 11.34
CA ASP A 34 -17.04 -6.45 12.80
C ASP A 34 -15.71 -6.62 13.55
N GLU A 35 -14.59 -6.34 12.89
CA GLU A 35 -13.26 -6.42 13.48
C GLU A 35 -12.78 -5.04 13.90
N ASN A 36 -11.77 -5.00 14.77
CA ASN A 36 -11.13 -3.75 15.14
C ASN A 36 -10.42 -3.17 13.92
N PRO A 37 -10.80 -1.97 13.44
CA PRO A 37 -10.19 -1.38 12.24
C PRO A 37 -8.69 -1.17 12.34
N VAL A 38 -8.19 -0.88 13.55
CA VAL A 38 -6.75 -0.69 13.77
C VAL A 38 -6.00 -2.01 13.53
N GLN A 39 -6.57 -3.12 13.98
CA GLN A 39 -5.97 -4.43 13.75
C GLN A 39 -5.96 -4.78 12.26
N VAL A 40 -7.04 -4.47 11.54
CA VAL A 40 -7.11 -4.67 10.09
C VAL A 40 -6.01 -3.86 9.39
N LEU A 41 -5.82 -2.61 9.79
CA LEU A 41 -4.76 -1.76 9.24
C LEU A 41 -3.37 -2.35 9.49
N VAL A 42 -3.10 -2.81 10.71
CA VAL A 42 -1.81 -3.41 11.07
C VAL A 42 -1.56 -4.67 10.24
N ASP A 43 -2.54 -5.54 10.11
CA ASP A 43 -2.42 -6.76 9.32
C ASP A 43 -2.20 -6.44 7.84
N ALA A 44 -2.89 -5.42 7.30
CA ALA A 44 -2.71 -4.99 5.92
C ALA A 44 -1.28 -4.50 5.67
N VAL A 45 -0.74 -3.67 6.56
CA VAL A 45 0.63 -3.16 6.46
C VAL A 45 1.64 -4.30 6.53
N ALA A 46 1.43 -5.26 7.44
CA ALA A 46 2.31 -6.42 7.58
C ALA A 46 2.34 -7.28 6.32
N ASN A 47 1.19 -7.42 5.65
CA ASN A 47 1.06 -8.27 4.46
C ASN A 47 1.55 -7.60 3.18
N THR A 48 1.61 -6.28 3.11
CA THR A 48 1.91 -5.56 1.86
C THR A 48 3.36 -5.13 1.71
N GLY A 49 4.16 -5.23 2.77
CA GLY A 49 5.58 -4.87 2.70
C GLY A 49 6.40 -5.95 2.00
N PRO A 50 7.12 -5.65 0.91
CA PRO A 50 7.97 -6.64 0.24
C PRO A 50 9.16 -7.02 1.10
N ARG A 51 9.49 -8.32 1.14
CA ARG A 51 10.63 -8.83 1.90
C ARG A 51 11.94 -8.66 1.18
N GLU A 52 11.90 -8.70 -0.15
CA GLU A 52 13.05 -8.53 -1.01
C GLU A 52 12.71 -7.56 -2.13
N ASP A 53 13.70 -6.81 -2.58
CA ASP A 53 13.58 -5.92 -3.73
C ASP A 53 14.83 -6.02 -4.57
N SER A 54 14.75 -5.58 -5.81
CA SER A 54 15.91 -5.52 -6.69
C SER A 54 16.49 -4.11 -6.70
N THR A 55 17.80 -4.02 -6.58
CA THR A 55 18.50 -2.75 -6.67
C THR A 55 19.49 -2.77 -7.83
N ARG A 56 19.71 -1.60 -8.40
CA ARG A 56 20.68 -1.45 -9.48
C ARG A 56 22.07 -1.27 -8.89
N ILE A 57 23.00 -2.13 -9.29
CA ILE A 57 24.38 -2.08 -8.84
C ILE A 57 25.29 -1.88 -10.06
N GLY A 58 26.30 -1.04 -9.93
CA GLY A 58 27.29 -0.76 -10.96
C GLY A 58 27.13 0.60 -11.61
N SER A 59 28.19 1.02 -12.30
CA SER A 59 28.23 2.28 -13.03
C SER A 59 27.79 2.09 -14.48
N ALA A 60 27.70 3.18 -15.22
CA ALA A 60 27.21 3.23 -16.59
C ALA A 60 27.76 2.10 -17.47
N GLY A 61 26.88 1.39 -18.15
CA GLY A 61 27.22 0.30 -19.08
C GLY A 61 27.37 -1.07 -18.46
N ALA A 62 27.65 -1.16 -17.15
CA ALA A 62 27.81 -2.41 -16.42
C ALA A 62 26.73 -2.63 -15.35
N ALA A 63 25.71 -1.79 -15.33
CA ALA A 63 24.67 -1.84 -14.31
C ALA A 63 23.79 -3.09 -14.48
N ARG A 64 23.62 -3.84 -13.41
CA ARG A 64 22.71 -4.98 -13.34
C ARG A 64 21.93 -4.93 -12.03
N ARG A 65 20.79 -5.60 -11.99
CA ARG A 65 19.97 -5.67 -10.78
C ARG A 65 20.43 -6.80 -9.89
N GLN A 66 20.37 -6.57 -8.61
CA GLN A 66 20.67 -7.58 -7.60
C GLN A 66 19.57 -7.55 -6.53
N ALA A 67 19.17 -8.74 -6.06
CA ALA A 67 18.21 -8.87 -4.99
C ALA A 67 18.82 -8.44 -3.66
N VAL A 68 18.10 -7.63 -2.89
CA VAL A 68 18.50 -7.18 -1.57
C VAL A 68 17.33 -7.34 -0.61
N ASP A 69 17.64 -7.59 0.67
CA ASP A 69 16.63 -7.63 1.71
C ASP A 69 16.17 -6.23 2.04
N VAL A 70 14.88 -6.09 2.32
CA VAL A 70 14.27 -4.83 2.68
C VAL A 70 14.20 -4.72 4.20
N SER A 71 14.66 -3.58 4.75
CA SER A 71 14.60 -3.35 6.20
C SER A 71 13.15 -3.27 6.69
N PRO A 72 12.87 -3.60 7.97
CA PRO A 72 11.52 -3.52 8.51
C PRO A 72 10.86 -2.15 8.35
N LEU A 73 11.60 -1.07 8.57
CA LEU A 73 11.07 0.29 8.41
C LEU A 73 10.67 0.56 6.95
N ARG A 74 11.53 0.20 6.01
CA ARG A 74 11.24 0.39 4.59
C ARG A 74 10.04 -0.47 4.15
N ARG A 75 9.88 -1.67 4.70
CA ARG A 75 8.75 -2.54 4.41
C ARG A 75 7.43 -1.87 4.79
N VAL A 76 7.37 -1.27 5.99
CA VAL A 76 6.19 -0.54 6.44
C VAL A 76 5.89 0.63 5.50
N ASN A 77 6.90 1.43 5.18
CA ASN A 77 6.74 2.60 4.31
C ASN A 77 6.27 2.21 2.91
N GLN A 78 6.90 1.21 2.32
CA GLN A 78 6.50 0.73 0.98
C GLN A 78 5.11 0.13 0.96
N GLY A 79 4.75 -0.63 1.98
CA GLY A 79 3.40 -1.20 2.10
C GLY A 79 2.33 -0.12 2.12
N ILE A 80 2.53 0.92 2.91
CA ILE A 80 1.60 2.04 2.99
C ILE A 80 1.49 2.75 1.64
N GLN A 81 2.61 3.01 0.98
CA GLN A 81 2.61 3.69 -0.32
C GLN A 81 1.91 2.87 -1.40
N LEU A 82 2.12 1.57 -1.43
CA LEU A 82 1.45 0.68 -2.38
C LEU A 82 -0.06 0.68 -2.19
N MET A 83 -0.50 0.59 -0.94
CA MET A 83 -1.93 0.61 -0.63
C MET A 83 -2.57 1.94 -1.04
N VAL A 84 -1.95 3.06 -0.73
CA VAL A 84 -2.49 4.38 -1.09
C VAL A 84 -2.52 4.58 -2.60
N LYS A 85 -1.51 4.13 -3.31
CA LYS A 85 -1.48 4.19 -4.78
C LYS A 85 -2.63 3.38 -5.38
N GLY A 86 -2.88 2.19 -4.88
CA GLY A 86 -4.00 1.36 -5.30
C GLY A 86 -5.35 2.03 -5.04
N VAL A 87 -5.49 2.66 -3.88
CA VAL A 87 -6.72 3.39 -3.51
C VAL A 87 -6.95 4.58 -4.45
N ARG A 88 -5.92 5.35 -4.78
CA ARG A 88 -6.05 6.46 -5.72
C ARG A 88 -6.52 5.99 -7.09
N ASN A 89 -5.91 4.91 -7.59
CA ASN A 89 -6.28 4.36 -8.88
C ASN A 89 -7.73 3.86 -8.89
N ALA A 90 -8.16 3.20 -7.81
CA ALA A 90 -9.52 2.68 -7.70
C ALA A 90 -10.56 3.78 -7.56
N ALA A 91 -10.22 4.87 -6.86
CA ALA A 91 -11.15 5.98 -6.62
C ALA A 91 -11.26 6.95 -7.81
N PHE A 92 -10.28 6.95 -8.71
CA PHE A 92 -10.24 7.88 -9.83
C PHE A 92 -11.37 7.59 -10.82
N ARG A 93 -12.24 8.57 -11.03
CA ARG A 93 -13.42 8.48 -11.92
C ARG A 93 -14.36 7.31 -11.57
N SER A 94 -14.35 6.89 -10.33
CA SER A 94 -15.24 5.83 -9.83
C SER A 94 -16.42 6.43 -9.09
N GLN A 95 -17.53 5.69 -9.04
CA GLN A 95 -18.68 6.04 -8.23
C GLN A 95 -18.42 5.85 -6.74
N LYS A 96 -17.46 5.01 -6.37
CA LYS A 96 -17.06 4.80 -4.98
C LYS A 96 -16.24 5.98 -4.47
N THR A 97 -16.47 6.35 -3.23
CA THR A 97 -15.65 7.37 -2.57
C THR A 97 -14.27 6.80 -2.23
N ILE A 98 -13.30 7.70 -2.03
CA ILE A 98 -11.95 7.28 -1.64
C ILE A 98 -11.95 6.53 -0.30
N ALA A 99 -12.83 6.88 0.64
CA ALA A 99 -12.94 6.18 1.92
C ALA A 99 -13.41 4.73 1.72
N GLU A 100 -14.37 4.50 0.84
CA GLU A 100 -14.84 3.15 0.51
C GLU A 100 -13.74 2.33 -0.17
N CYS A 101 -13.02 2.94 -1.13
CA CYS A 101 -11.91 2.28 -1.81
C CYS A 101 -10.78 1.94 -0.83
N LEU A 102 -10.48 2.85 0.10
CA LEU A 102 -9.46 2.62 1.12
C LEU A 102 -9.87 1.46 2.04
N ALA A 103 -11.12 1.44 2.48
CA ALA A 103 -11.62 0.36 3.32
C ALA A 103 -11.54 -1.00 2.61
N ASP A 104 -11.95 -1.07 1.36
CA ASP A 104 -11.89 -2.30 0.56
C ASP A 104 -10.45 -2.79 0.39
N GLU A 105 -9.53 -1.87 0.09
CA GLU A 105 -8.11 -2.21 -0.06
C GLU A 105 -7.52 -2.74 1.25
N LEU A 106 -7.81 -2.08 2.37
CA LEU A 106 -7.30 -2.52 3.67
C LEU A 106 -7.84 -3.89 4.07
N ILE A 107 -9.12 -4.15 3.84
CA ILE A 107 -9.72 -5.45 4.13
C ILE A 107 -9.08 -6.54 3.27
N SER A 108 -8.96 -6.30 1.97
CA SER A 108 -8.35 -7.27 1.05
C SER A 108 -6.89 -7.53 1.39
N ALA A 109 -6.14 -6.49 1.70
CA ALA A 109 -4.72 -6.60 2.07
C ALA A 109 -4.54 -7.34 3.40
N SER A 110 -5.41 -7.11 4.37
CA SER A 110 -5.34 -7.79 5.67
C SER A 110 -5.55 -9.30 5.54
N ARG A 111 -6.35 -9.71 4.55
CA ARG A 111 -6.61 -11.12 4.24
C ARG A 111 -5.58 -11.73 3.30
N GLY A 112 -4.66 -10.92 2.77
CA GLY A 112 -3.62 -11.39 1.85
C GLY A 112 -4.12 -11.83 0.49
N THR A 113 -5.28 -11.34 0.05
CA THR A 113 -5.87 -11.75 -1.24
C THR A 113 -5.27 -10.96 -2.39
N THR A 114 -5.22 -11.58 -3.57
CA THR A 114 -4.75 -10.94 -4.80
C THR A 114 -5.72 -9.88 -5.33
N GLY A 115 -6.90 -9.73 -4.74
CA GLY A 115 -7.80 -8.63 -5.04
C GLY A 115 -7.25 -7.27 -4.61
N SER A 116 -6.27 -7.25 -3.71
CA SER A 116 -5.58 -6.03 -3.30
C SER A 116 -4.51 -5.65 -4.33
N TYR A 117 -4.51 -4.38 -4.75
CA TYR A 117 -3.46 -3.84 -5.62
C TYR A 117 -2.09 -3.95 -4.95
N ALA A 118 -2.00 -3.64 -3.66
CA ALA A 118 -0.75 -3.67 -2.91
C ALA A 118 -0.16 -5.08 -2.85
N ILE A 119 -0.99 -6.10 -2.63
CA ILE A 119 -0.54 -7.49 -2.60
C ILE A 119 -0.02 -7.92 -3.97
N LYS A 120 -0.71 -7.56 -5.05
CA LYS A 120 -0.24 -7.84 -6.41
C LYS A 120 1.12 -7.23 -6.68
N LYS A 121 1.30 -5.95 -6.33
CA LYS A 121 2.56 -5.25 -6.55
C LYS A 121 3.68 -5.81 -5.67
N LYS A 122 3.38 -6.16 -4.43
CA LYS A 122 4.34 -6.82 -3.55
C LYS A 122 4.83 -8.13 -4.16
N ASP A 123 3.89 -8.97 -4.61
CA ASP A 123 4.23 -10.27 -5.20
C ASP A 123 5.07 -10.10 -6.48
N GLU A 124 4.74 -9.09 -7.30
CA GLU A 124 5.51 -8.77 -8.50
C GLU A 124 6.94 -8.35 -8.13
N MET A 125 7.10 -7.47 -7.15
CA MET A 125 8.42 -7.03 -6.68
C MET A 125 9.25 -8.18 -6.13
N GLU A 126 8.67 -9.05 -5.32
CA GLU A 126 9.35 -10.21 -4.77
C GLU A 126 9.72 -11.22 -5.86
N ARG A 127 8.87 -11.41 -6.85
CA ARG A 127 9.16 -12.29 -7.99
C ARG A 127 10.32 -11.78 -8.81
N VAL A 128 10.35 -10.48 -9.12
CA VAL A 128 11.47 -9.86 -9.84
C VAL A 128 12.76 -9.99 -9.03
N ALA A 129 12.71 -9.73 -7.74
CA ALA A 129 13.87 -9.87 -6.86
C ALA A 129 14.38 -11.31 -6.86
N LYS A 130 13.49 -12.29 -6.79
CA LYS A 130 13.85 -13.71 -6.83
C LYS A 130 14.58 -14.08 -8.12
N SER A 131 14.15 -13.52 -9.24
CA SER A 131 14.80 -13.79 -10.53
C SER A 131 16.19 -13.16 -10.65
N ASN A 132 16.53 -12.20 -9.80
CA ASN A 132 17.80 -11.49 -9.78
C ASN A 132 18.76 -11.97 -8.67
N ARG A 133 18.43 -13.07 -8.01
CA ARG A 133 19.31 -13.66 -6.98
C ARG A 133 20.60 -14.23 -7.56
#